data_ead193db642f1d6a662ca327d197cab3
#
_entry.id   ead193db642f1d6a662ca327d197cab3
#
_cell.length_a   1.000
_cell.length_b   1.000
_cell.length_c   1.000
_cell.angle_alpha   90.00
_cell.angle_beta   90.00
_cell.angle_gamma   90.00
#
_symmetry.space_group_name_H-M   'P 1'
#
loop_
_entity.id
_entity.type
_entity.pdbx_description
1 polymer ?
#
loop_
_entity_poly.entity_id
_entity_poly.type
_entity_poly.pdbx_seq_one_letter_code
_entity_poly.pdbx_strand_id
1 'polypeptide(L)'
;MRHDRLTVLTALEAQGVAPVFYTPDPEVCLNVIRACSRGGAKAIEFTNRGDFAVDLFGDIARELQKTDPDIILGIGSVVDAGTASLYLNRGARFIVSPCLVPDVARVCNRRMTAYFPGCGSVTEIGQAHELGCEIVKLFPGASVGGVDFVKAVLGPMPWTKIMPTGGVDPDEASIAKWFGSGIVAAGMGSKLITDAAVKSGDWAGIEAQVRKTVDAIAAFRSK
;
A
#
# COMPACT_ATOMS: atom_id res chain seq x y z
N MET A 1 19.74 -2.35 5.91
CA MET A 1 19.13 -1.73 7.12
C MET A 1 17.67 -2.11 7.16
N ARG A 2 17.09 -2.47 8.32
CA ARG A 2 15.66 -2.80 8.42
C ARG A 2 14.87 -1.48 8.41
N HIS A 3 13.91 -1.33 7.48
CA HIS A 3 13.00 -0.19 7.49
C HIS A 3 12.07 -0.31 8.72
N ASP A 4 12.10 0.67 9.60
CA ASP A 4 11.21 0.76 10.76
C ASP A 4 9.85 1.38 10.38
N ARG A 5 8.93 1.45 11.35
CA ARG A 5 7.58 2.02 11.16
C ARG A 5 7.64 3.44 10.61
N LEU A 6 8.49 4.31 11.15
CA LEU A 6 8.57 5.72 10.74
C LEU A 6 9.08 5.85 9.31
N THR A 7 10.10 5.07 8.93
CA THR A 7 10.62 5.03 7.55
C THR A 7 9.54 4.61 6.57
N VAL A 8 8.74 3.59 6.90
CA VAL A 8 7.63 3.13 6.05
C VAL A 8 6.57 4.20 5.87
N LEU A 9 6.11 4.82 6.96
CA LEU A 9 5.09 5.87 6.94
C LEU A 9 5.55 7.07 6.12
N THR A 10 6.78 7.54 6.37
CA THR A 10 7.36 8.69 5.64
C THR A 10 7.51 8.40 4.15
N ALA A 11 8.00 7.20 3.79
CA ALA A 11 8.15 6.82 2.39
C ALA A 11 6.79 6.76 1.67
N LEU A 12 5.77 6.16 2.31
CA LEU A 12 4.44 6.05 1.74
C LEU A 12 3.78 7.42 1.55
N GLU A 13 3.87 8.30 2.53
CA GLU A 13 3.37 9.67 2.41
C GLU A 13 4.10 10.45 1.32
N ALA A 14 5.44 10.36 1.26
CA ALA A 14 6.23 11.06 0.27
C ALA A 14 5.89 10.65 -1.16
N GLN A 15 5.84 9.34 -1.44
CA GLN A 15 5.54 8.84 -2.78
C GLN A 15 4.04 8.96 -3.17
N GLY A 16 3.11 8.97 -2.19
CA GLY A 16 1.67 9.16 -2.37
C GLY A 16 0.93 8.00 -3.03
N VAL A 17 1.58 6.94 -3.44
CA VAL A 17 0.97 5.76 -4.06
C VAL A 17 1.59 4.47 -3.54
N ALA A 18 0.77 3.49 -3.15
CA ALA A 18 1.21 2.13 -2.89
C ALA A 18 0.80 1.26 -4.08
N PRO A 19 1.73 0.82 -4.94
CA PRO A 19 1.45 -0.21 -5.93
C PRO A 19 1.02 -1.50 -5.24
N VAL A 20 -0.10 -2.10 -5.69
CA VAL A 20 -0.69 -3.30 -5.10
C VAL A 20 -0.81 -4.38 -6.16
N PHE A 21 -0.20 -5.54 -5.95
CA PHE A 21 -0.25 -6.61 -6.94
C PHE A 21 -0.10 -8.00 -6.31
N TYR A 22 -0.37 -9.03 -7.13
CA TYR A 22 -0.06 -10.43 -6.87
C TYR A 22 0.37 -11.11 -8.17
N THR A 23 1.37 -11.96 -8.06
CA THR A 23 1.74 -12.94 -9.08
C THR A 23 2.36 -14.15 -8.37
N PRO A 24 2.09 -15.39 -8.81
CA PRO A 24 2.73 -16.58 -8.26
C PRO A 24 4.13 -16.83 -8.82
N ASP A 25 4.53 -16.13 -9.87
CA ASP A 25 5.81 -16.30 -10.54
C ASP A 25 6.90 -15.43 -9.89
N PRO A 26 8.02 -16.00 -9.39
CA PRO A 26 9.07 -15.26 -8.70
C PRO A 26 9.78 -14.24 -9.56
N GLU A 27 10.05 -14.56 -10.83
CA GLU A 27 10.77 -13.67 -11.75
C GLU A 27 9.88 -12.48 -12.14
N VAL A 28 8.62 -12.74 -12.47
CA VAL A 28 7.61 -11.71 -12.72
C VAL A 28 7.46 -10.81 -11.50
N CYS A 29 7.40 -11.41 -10.29
CA CYS A 29 7.27 -10.67 -9.04
C CYS A 29 8.42 -9.67 -8.84
N LEU A 30 9.67 -10.11 -8.99
CA LEU A 30 10.86 -9.26 -8.89
C LEU A 30 10.85 -8.14 -9.94
N ASN A 31 10.50 -8.47 -11.19
CA ASN A 31 10.47 -7.50 -12.27
C ASN A 31 9.41 -6.41 -12.04
N VAL A 32 8.20 -6.77 -11.59
CA VAL A 32 7.15 -5.81 -11.22
C VAL A 32 7.61 -4.89 -10.08
N ILE A 33 8.17 -5.45 -9.01
CA ILE A 33 8.67 -4.68 -7.87
C ILE A 33 9.75 -3.70 -8.31
N ARG A 34 10.73 -4.16 -9.09
CA ARG A 34 11.82 -3.33 -9.59
C ARG A 34 11.33 -2.23 -10.53
N ALA A 35 10.36 -2.54 -11.41
CA ALA A 35 9.73 -1.54 -12.27
C ALA A 35 9.02 -0.45 -11.47
N CYS A 36 8.23 -0.83 -10.45
CA CYS A 36 7.58 0.12 -9.54
C CYS A 36 8.61 1.00 -8.81
N SER A 37 9.69 0.39 -8.31
CA SER A 37 10.76 1.11 -7.60
C SER A 37 11.48 2.11 -8.50
N ARG A 38 11.82 1.72 -9.75
CA ARG A 38 12.42 2.65 -10.74
C ARG A 38 11.46 3.76 -11.14
N GLY A 39 10.15 3.48 -11.15
CA GLY A 39 9.09 4.49 -11.32
C GLY A 39 8.94 5.47 -10.15
N GLY A 40 9.66 5.26 -9.04
CA GLY A 40 9.64 6.16 -7.87
C GLY A 40 8.81 5.68 -6.68
N ALA A 41 8.13 4.51 -6.79
CA ALA A 41 7.36 3.93 -5.69
C ALA A 41 8.21 2.89 -4.94
N LYS A 42 8.76 3.26 -3.80
CA LYS A 42 9.61 2.39 -2.96
C LYS A 42 8.82 1.47 -2.03
N ALA A 43 7.70 1.93 -1.47
CA ALA A 43 6.80 1.13 -0.64
C ALA A 43 5.75 0.44 -1.52
N ILE A 44 5.82 -0.89 -1.59
CA ILE A 44 5.06 -1.72 -2.54
C ILE A 44 4.34 -2.82 -1.76
N GLU A 45 3.05 -3.02 -2.03
CA GLU A 45 2.20 -4.04 -1.42
C GLU A 45 2.11 -5.28 -2.33
N PHE A 46 2.74 -6.39 -1.92
CA PHE A 46 2.39 -7.71 -2.43
C PHE A 46 1.16 -8.22 -1.67
N THR A 47 0.27 -8.98 -2.31
CA THR A 47 -0.94 -9.45 -1.63
C THR A 47 -0.93 -10.96 -1.36
N ASN A 48 -1.40 -11.35 -0.19
CA ASN A 48 -1.55 -12.75 0.22
C ASN A 48 -2.77 -13.38 -0.49
N ARG A 49 -2.57 -13.76 -1.75
CA ARG A 49 -3.60 -14.37 -2.61
C ARG A 49 -3.04 -15.62 -3.27
N GLY A 50 -3.46 -16.79 -2.79
CA GLY A 50 -3.05 -18.08 -3.33
C GLY A 50 -2.14 -18.86 -2.39
N ASP A 51 -2.07 -20.16 -2.67
CA ASP A 51 -1.24 -21.10 -1.91
C ASP A 51 0.25 -20.75 -2.09
N PHE A 52 1.05 -21.01 -1.06
CA PHE A 52 2.50 -20.75 -1.03
C PHE A 52 2.92 -19.28 -1.22
N ALA A 53 1.99 -18.32 -1.23
CA ALA A 53 2.32 -16.90 -1.33
C ALA A 53 3.31 -16.45 -0.25
N VAL A 54 3.28 -17.04 0.94
CA VAL A 54 4.19 -16.73 2.04
C VAL A 54 5.64 -17.19 1.77
N ASP A 55 5.81 -18.31 1.10
CA ASP A 55 7.15 -18.81 0.76
C ASP A 55 7.76 -17.96 -0.36
N LEU A 56 7.00 -17.72 -1.42
CA LEU A 56 7.38 -16.78 -2.48
C LEU A 56 7.76 -15.41 -1.92
N PHE A 57 6.92 -14.83 -1.05
CA PHE A 57 7.21 -13.55 -0.41
C PHE A 57 8.55 -13.57 0.34
N GLY A 58 8.81 -14.64 1.10
CA GLY A 58 10.03 -14.80 1.86
C GLY A 58 11.28 -14.84 0.98
N ASP A 59 11.21 -15.51 -0.17
CA ASP A 59 12.31 -15.61 -1.13
C ASP A 59 12.54 -14.26 -1.83
N ILE A 60 11.49 -13.60 -2.28
CA ILE A 60 11.53 -12.25 -2.85
C ILE A 60 12.12 -11.23 -1.85
N ALA A 61 11.63 -11.23 -0.61
CA ALA A 61 12.12 -10.31 0.43
C ALA A 61 13.61 -10.52 0.74
N ARG A 62 14.08 -11.78 0.72
CA ARG A 62 15.49 -12.13 0.94
C ARG A 62 16.36 -11.69 -0.23
N GLU A 63 15.88 -11.82 -1.46
CA GLU A 63 16.57 -11.36 -2.65
C GLU A 63 16.69 -9.83 -2.66
N LEU A 64 15.57 -9.11 -2.50
CA LEU A 64 15.55 -7.65 -2.46
C LEU A 64 16.44 -7.07 -1.35
N GLN A 65 16.55 -7.74 -0.20
CA GLN A 65 17.45 -7.29 0.86
C GLN A 65 18.93 -7.25 0.42
N LYS A 66 19.33 -8.08 -0.55
CA LYS A 66 20.68 -8.13 -1.08
C LYS A 66 20.89 -7.20 -2.25
N THR A 67 19.91 -7.14 -3.17
CA THR A 67 20.07 -6.47 -4.47
C THR A 67 19.46 -5.07 -4.51
N ASP A 68 18.36 -4.85 -3.79
CA ASP A 68 17.56 -3.63 -3.86
C ASP A 68 17.12 -3.19 -2.45
N PRO A 69 18.05 -2.93 -1.50
CA PRO A 69 17.76 -2.77 -0.07
C PRO A 69 16.89 -1.55 0.28
N ASP A 70 16.73 -0.61 -0.64
CA ASP A 70 15.87 0.58 -0.48
C ASP A 70 14.39 0.29 -0.72
N ILE A 71 14.06 -0.89 -1.26
CA ILE A 71 12.67 -1.29 -1.50
C ILE A 71 12.03 -1.71 -0.17
N ILE A 72 10.86 -1.16 0.08
CA ILE A 72 10.03 -1.42 1.25
C ILE A 72 8.90 -2.35 0.84
N LEU A 73 9.12 -3.67 0.96
CA LEU A 73 8.12 -4.66 0.59
C LEU A 73 7.18 -4.95 1.77
N GLY A 74 5.90 -4.71 1.57
CA GLY A 74 4.83 -5.05 2.51
C GLY A 74 3.89 -6.11 1.98
N ILE A 75 3.00 -6.56 2.85
CA ILE A 75 2.02 -7.60 2.52
C ILE A 75 0.59 -7.12 2.79
N GLY A 76 -0.28 -7.32 1.82
CA GLY A 76 -1.71 -7.07 1.93
C GLY A 76 -2.55 -8.34 1.97
N SER A 77 -3.86 -8.16 2.14
CA SER A 77 -4.82 -9.25 2.30
C SER A 77 -4.60 -10.11 3.57
N VAL A 78 -4.04 -9.50 4.61
CA VAL A 78 -3.81 -10.16 5.91
C VAL A 78 -5.05 -9.97 6.77
N VAL A 79 -5.63 -11.08 7.26
CA VAL A 79 -6.91 -11.07 7.99
C VAL A 79 -6.82 -11.66 9.40
N ASP A 80 -5.64 -12.07 9.84
CA ASP A 80 -5.41 -12.62 11.17
C ASP A 80 -3.98 -12.40 11.67
N ALA A 81 -3.78 -12.49 12.99
CA ALA A 81 -2.50 -12.25 13.64
C ALA A 81 -1.44 -13.33 13.35
N GLY A 82 -1.85 -14.57 13.11
CA GLY A 82 -0.96 -15.67 12.77
C GLY A 82 -0.31 -15.43 11.42
N THR A 83 -1.12 -15.11 10.41
CA THR A 83 -0.66 -14.72 9.08
C THR A 83 0.25 -13.48 9.13
N ALA A 84 -0.14 -12.44 9.89
CA ALA A 84 0.70 -11.26 10.10
C ALA A 84 2.08 -11.63 10.66
N SER A 85 2.13 -12.44 11.72
CA SER A 85 3.37 -12.88 12.36
C SER A 85 4.27 -13.67 11.40
N LEU A 86 3.67 -14.53 10.58
CA LEU A 86 4.38 -15.33 9.59
C LEU A 86 5.07 -14.45 8.54
N TYR A 87 4.35 -13.49 7.95
CA TYR A 87 4.93 -12.57 6.96
C TYR A 87 5.96 -11.63 7.58
N LEU A 88 5.77 -11.15 8.80
CA LEU A 88 6.77 -10.35 9.50
C LEU A 88 8.08 -11.14 9.72
N ASN A 89 8.00 -12.43 10.00
CA ASN A 89 9.16 -13.31 10.09
C ASN A 89 9.81 -13.58 8.72
N ARG A 90 9.04 -13.51 7.64
CA ARG A 90 9.52 -13.61 6.25
C ARG A 90 10.04 -12.28 5.68
N GLY A 91 10.01 -11.19 6.46
CA GLY A 91 10.64 -9.93 6.09
C GLY A 91 9.69 -8.81 5.67
N ALA A 92 8.37 -8.95 5.84
CA ALA A 92 7.43 -7.87 5.57
C ALA A 92 7.77 -6.62 6.39
N ARG A 93 7.71 -5.45 5.76
CA ARG A 93 8.03 -4.15 6.37
C ARG A 93 6.78 -3.40 6.82
N PHE A 94 5.63 -3.74 6.25
CA PHE A 94 4.32 -3.26 6.68
C PHE A 94 3.26 -4.32 6.39
N ILE A 95 2.14 -4.21 7.09
CA ILE A 95 0.98 -5.09 6.94
C ILE A 95 -0.22 -4.27 6.50
N VAL A 96 -1.00 -4.80 5.57
CA VAL A 96 -2.27 -4.22 5.12
C VAL A 96 -3.38 -5.26 5.25
N SER A 97 -4.52 -4.84 5.78
CA SER A 97 -5.72 -5.67 5.90
C SER A 97 -6.88 -5.10 5.09
N PRO A 98 -7.81 -5.95 4.61
CA PRO A 98 -9.04 -5.47 3.98
C PRO A 98 -10.06 -4.94 5.00
N CYS A 99 -9.90 -5.25 6.28
CA CYS A 99 -10.73 -4.80 7.40
C CYS A 99 -9.87 -4.52 8.62
N LEU A 100 -10.42 -3.86 9.63
CA LEU A 100 -9.75 -3.66 10.92
C LEU A 100 -9.68 -4.99 11.68
N VAL A 101 -8.46 -5.44 11.97
CA VAL A 101 -8.19 -6.64 12.78
C VAL A 101 -7.35 -6.24 14.00
N PRO A 102 -7.96 -6.09 15.18
CA PRO A 102 -7.26 -5.60 16.38
C PRO A 102 -6.03 -6.42 16.78
N ASP A 103 -6.06 -7.73 16.60
CA ASP A 103 -4.93 -8.59 16.93
C ASP A 103 -3.76 -8.43 15.98
N VAL A 104 -4.00 -8.10 14.70
CA VAL A 104 -2.95 -7.72 13.75
C VAL A 104 -2.28 -6.42 14.19
N ALA A 105 -3.07 -5.42 14.62
CA ALA A 105 -2.53 -4.16 15.14
C ALA A 105 -1.62 -4.39 16.35
N ARG A 106 -2.04 -5.25 17.30
CA ARG A 106 -1.23 -5.61 18.49
C ARG A 106 0.08 -6.29 18.11
N VAL A 107 0.07 -7.22 17.15
CA VAL A 107 1.28 -7.87 16.63
C VAL A 107 2.21 -6.85 15.99
N CYS A 108 1.69 -5.98 15.15
CA CYS A 108 2.46 -4.93 14.48
C CYS A 108 3.07 -3.93 15.48
N ASN A 109 2.29 -3.51 16.49
CA ASN A 109 2.77 -2.61 17.56
C ASN A 109 3.93 -3.21 18.35
N ARG A 110 3.84 -4.49 18.76
CA ARG A 110 4.93 -5.18 19.47
C ARG A 110 6.21 -5.29 18.65
N ARG A 111 6.11 -5.22 17.33
CA ARG A 111 7.24 -5.34 16.40
C ARG A 111 7.67 -4.00 15.79
N MET A 112 7.05 -2.90 16.20
CA MET A 112 7.27 -1.55 15.67
C MET A 112 7.18 -1.53 14.12
N THR A 113 6.14 -2.20 13.60
CA THR A 113 5.85 -2.32 12.17
C THR A 113 4.59 -1.51 11.83
N ALA A 114 4.56 -0.83 10.69
CA ALA A 114 3.38 -0.10 10.23
C ALA A 114 2.24 -1.07 9.88
N TYR A 115 1.01 -0.71 10.27
CA TYR A 115 -0.20 -1.45 9.95
C TYR A 115 -1.24 -0.51 9.34
N PHE A 116 -1.78 -0.90 8.19
CA PHE A 116 -2.79 -0.16 7.45
C PHE A 116 -4.10 -0.96 7.41
N PRO A 117 -4.96 -0.84 8.44
CA PRO A 117 -6.24 -1.53 8.50
C PRO A 117 -7.24 -0.99 7.50
N GLY A 118 -8.02 -1.88 6.87
CA GLY A 118 -9.17 -1.52 6.08
C GLY A 118 -10.30 -1.01 6.98
N CYS A 119 -10.81 0.17 6.68
CA CYS A 119 -11.92 0.80 7.38
C CYS A 119 -12.95 1.26 6.36
N GLY A 120 -14.22 0.97 6.60
CA GLY A 120 -15.36 1.40 5.79
C GLY A 120 -16.33 2.31 6.55
N SER A 121 -16.03 2.64 7.81
CA SER A 121 -16.85 3.48 8.68
C SER A 121 -16.01 4.38 9.59
N VAL A 122 -16.62 5.46 10.09
CA VAL A 122 -15.99 6.37 11.06
C VAL A 122 -15.64 5.65 12.36
N THR A 123 -16.48 4.69 12.79
CA THR A 123 -16.23 3.88 13.98
C THR A 123 -14.96 3.04 13.85
N GLU A 124 -14.78 2.37 12.71
CA GLU A 124 -13.57 1.58 12.45
C GLU A 124 -12.32 2.45 12.39
N ILE A 125 -12.41 3.65 11.82
CA ILE A 125 -11.32 4.64 11.83
C ILE A 125 -10.96 5.02 13.25
N GLY A 126 -11.94 5.34 14.11
CA GLY A 126 -11.70 5.65 15.52
C GLY A 126 -11.01 4.50 16.27
N GLN A 127 -11.50 3.28 16.08
CA GLN A 127 -10.89 2.08 16.68
C GLN A 127 -9.47 1.82 16.16
N ALA A 128 -9.21 2.07 14.88
CA ALA A 128 -7.86 1.97 14.30
C ALA A 128 -6.90 2.98 14.95
N HIS A 129 -7.34 4.22 15.20
CA HIS A 129 -6.54 5.23 15.91
C HIS A 129 -6.24 4.81 17.35
N GLU A 130 -7.23 4.27 18.10
CA GLU A 130 -7.01 3.72 19.46
C GLU A 130 -5.96 2.60 19.46
N LEU A 131 -5.87 1.83 18.38
CA LEU A 131 -4.88 0.78 18.19
C LEU A 131 -3.53 1.30 17.65
N GLY A 132 -3.34 2.61 17.52
CA GLY A 132 -2.09 3.24 17.10
C GLY A 132 -1.81 3.11 15.61
N CYS A 133 -2.83 3.04 14.77
CA CYS A 133 -2.67 3.04 13.31
C CYS A 133 -2.61 4.48 12.81
N GLU A 134 -1.47 4.91 12.27
CA GLU A 134 -1.22 6.29 11.82
C GLU A 134 -1.90 6.60 10.48
N ILE A 135 -1.98 5.61 9.58
CA ILE A 135 -2.67 5.70 8.30
C ILE A 135 -3.71 4.58 8.23
N VAL A 136 -4.95 4.92 7.91
CA VAL A 136 -6.03 3.95 7.71
C VAL A 136 -6.28 3.76 6.22
N LYS A 137 -6.48 2.50 5.81
CA LYS A 137 -6.89 2.16 4.45
C LYS A 137 -8.41 2.33 4.33
N LEU A 138 -8.89 3.22 3.47
CA LEU A 138 -10.31 3.25 3.11
C LEU A 138 -10.61 2.13 2.11
N PHE A 139 -11.40 1.13 2.51
CA PHE A 139 -11.66 -0.04 1.65
C PHE A 139 -13.08 -0.61 1.84
N PRO A 140 -13.76 -0.93 0.72
CA PRO A 140 -13.42 -0.63 -0.69
C PRO A 140 -13.71 0.86 -1.00
N GLY A 141 -12.65 1.62 -1.36
CA GLY A 141 -12.62 3.08 -1.36
C GLY A 141 -13.82 3.77 -2.03
N ALA A 142 -14.06 3.52 -3.31
CA ALA A 142 -15.17 4.14 -4.03
C ALA A 142 -16.54 3.66 -3.52
N SER A 143 -16.65 2.39 -3.12
CA SER A 143 -17.93 1.78 -2.74
C SER A 143 -18.46 2.22 -1.36
N VAL A 144 -17.58 2.68 -0.46
CA VAL A 144 -17.96 3.18 0.88
C VAL A 144 -18.15 4.70 0.93
N GLY A 145 -18.32 5.34 -0.24
CA GLY A 145 -18.62 6.77 -0.33
C GLY A 145 -17.51 7.63 -0.96
N GLY A 146 -16.35 7.05 -1.28
CA GLY A 146 -15.32 7.72 -2.07
C GLY A 146 -14.81 9.02 -1.44
N VAL A 147 -14.61 10.03 -2.28
CA VAL A 147 -14.08 11.34 -1.87
C VAL A 147 -15.01 12.10 -0.92
N ASP A 148 -16.31 11.86 -1.01
CA ASP A 148 -17.29 12.54 -0.14
C ASP A 148 -17.22 11.98 1.28
N PHE A 149 -17.00 10.66 1.42
CA PHE A 149 -16.70 10.05 2.71
C PHE A 149 -15.41 10.62 3.32
N VAL A 150 -14.35 10.73 2.53
CA VAL A 150 -13.06 11.31 3.00
C VAL A 150 -13.27 12.72 3.54
N LYS A 151 -13.94 13.60 2.78
CA LYS A 151 -14.21 14.98 3.20
C LYS A 151 -15.08 15.04 4.46
N ALA A 152 -16.12 14.19 4.55
CA ALA A 152 -16.98 14.11 5.71
C ALA A 152 -16.24 13.67 6.98
N VAL A 153 -15.29 12.74 6.86
CA VAL A 153 -14.42 12.29 7.97
C VAL A 153 -13.45 13.40 8.38
N LEU A 154 -12.78 14.04 7.42
CA LEU A 154 -11.75 15.04 7.71
C LEU A 154 -12.31 16.35 8.29
N GLY A 155 -13.62 16.61 8.14
CA GLY A 155 -14.27 17.74 8.82
C GLY A 155 -14.10 17.68 10.34
N PRO A 156 -14.65 16.70 11.04
CA PRO A 156 -14.51 16.55 12.50
C PRO A 156 -13.17 15.95 12.95
N MET A 157 -12.43 15.23 12.08
CA MET A 157 -11.18 14.54 12.41
C MET A 157 -10.05 14.87 11.42
N PRO A 158 -9.59 16.15 11.35
CA PRO A 158 -8.62 16.62 10.36
C PRO A 158 -7.23 15.99 10.50
N TRP A 159 -6.95 15.35 11.62
CA TRP A 159 -5.70 14.60 11.87
C TRP A 159 -5.66 13.24 11.21
N THR A 160 -6.79 12.74 10.66
CA THR A 160 -6.88 11.40 10.08
C THR A 160 -6.13 11.32 8.76
N LYS A 161 -5.20 10.38 8.66
CA LYS A 161 -4.49 10.06 7.41
C LYS A 161 -5.17 8.89 6.71
N ILE A 162 -5.69 9.13 5.51
CA ILE A 162 -6.49 8.16 4.75
C ILE A 162 -5.75 7.75 3.48
N MET A 163 -5.72 6.43 3.22
CA MET A 163 -5.21 5.80 2.01
C MET A 163 -6.31 4.96 1.37
N PRO A 164 -7.10 5.49 0.41
CA PRO A 164 -8.10 4.70 -0.29
C PRO A 164 -7.46 3.62 -1.16
N THR A 165 -8.11 2.46 -1.23
CA THR A 165 -7.79 1.39 -2.18
C THR A 165 -9.07 0.96 -2.88
N GLY A 166 -9.05 0.94 -4.22
CA GLY A 166 -10.24 0.72 -5.07
C GLY A 166 -10.94 2.04 -5.45
N GLY A 167 -11.03 2.26 -6.76
CA GLY A 167 -11.65 3.46 -7.34
C GLY A 167 -10.71 4.66 -7.48
N VAL A 168 -9.41 4.47 -7.27
CA VAL A 168 -8.39 5.48 -7.57
C VAL A 168 -7.65 5.03 -8.83
N ASP A 169 -7.76 5.80 -9.90
CA ASP A 169 -7.11 5.53 -11.18
C ASP A 169 -5.83 6.38 -11.32
N PRO A 170 -4.81 5.90 -12.05
CA PRO A 170 -3.51 6.58 -12.19
C PRO A 170 -3.54 7.68 -13.27
N ASP A 171 -4.64 8.41 -13.39
CA ASP A 171 -4.81 9.56 -14.29
C ASP A 171 -4.93 10.86 -13.50
N GLU A 172 -4.61 11.99 -14.14
CA GLU A 172 -4.56 13.30 -13.52
C GLU A 172 -5.90 13.74 -12.88
N ALA A 173 -7.02 13.40 -13.52
CA ALA A 173 -8.34 13.79 -13.03
C ALA A 173 -8.70 13.03 -11.75
N SER A 174 -8.45 11.72 -11.72
CA SER A 174 -8.64 10.88 -10.55
C SER A 174 -7.71 11.30 -9.41
N ILE A 175 -6.43 11.54 -9.70
CA ILE A 175 -5.45 12.02 -8.72
C ILE A 175 -5.88 13.35 -8.13
N ALA A 176 -6.22 14.35 -8.96
CA ALA A 176 -6.67 15.64 -8.49
C ALA A 176 -7.93 15.55 -7.61
N LYS A 177 -8.89 14.72 -8.02
CA LYS A 177 -10.14 14.49 -7.27
C LYS A 177 -9.89 13.89 -5.88
N TRP A 178 -9.07 12.83 -5.81
CA TRP A 178 -8.82 12.12 -4.56
C TRP A 178 -7.88 12.89 -3.63
N PHE A 179 -6.74 13.38 -4.13
CA PHE A 179 -5.82 14.16 -3.30
C PHE A 179 -6.43 15.50 -2.88
N GLY A 180 -7.30 16.09 -3.72
CA GLY A 180 -8.11 17.27 -3.36
C GLY A 180 -9.15 17.01 -2.26
N SER A 181 -9.44 15.76 -1.92
CA SER A 181 -10.26 15.43 -0.75
C SER A 181 -9.47 15.35 0.56
N GLY A 182 -8.12 15.38 0.51
CA GLY A 182 -7.25 15.35 1.68
C GLY A 182 -6.62 13.98 1.99
N ILE A 183 -6.62 13.03 1.05
CA ILE A 183 -5.91 11.75 1.25
C ILE A 183 -4.39 11.93 1.26
N VAL A 184 -3.68 11.07 1.99
CA VAL A 184 -2.21 11.11 2.07
C VAL A 184 -1.51 10.18 1.08
N ALA A 185 -2.15 9.11 0.66
CA ALA A 185 -1.66 8.16 -0.34
C ALA A 185 -2.84 7.42 -0.96
N ALA A 186 -2.60 6.64 -2.02
CA ALA A 186 -3.61 5.76 -2.62
C ALA A 186 -3.01 4.38 -2.92
N GLY A 187 -3.74 3.32 -2.58
CA GLY A 187 -3.42 1.96 -3.02
C GLY A 187 -3.95 1.74 -4.44
N MET A 188 -3.07 1.50 -5.41
CA MET A 188 -3.43 1.32 -6.81
C MET A 188 -2.98 -0.06 -7.31
N GLY A 189 -3.93 -0.86 -7.80
CA GLY A 189 -3.70 -2.21 -8.31
C GLY A 189 -3.69 -2.28 -9.83
N SER A 190 -4.65 -3.03 -10.40
CA SER A 190 -4.72 -3.43 -11.81
C SER A 190 -4.77 -2.27 -12.84
N LYS A 191 -5.10 -1.06 -12.42
CA LYS A 191 -5.03 0.13 -13.29
C LYS A 191 -3.61 0.69 -13.40
N LEU A 192 -2.80 0.52 -12.36
CA LEU A 192 -1.39 0.94 -12.32
C LEU A 192 -0.47 -0.15 -12.90
N ILE A 193 -0.71 -1.40 -12.49
CA ILE A 193 0.02 -2.59 -12.93
C ILE A 193 -0.98 -3.46 -13.70
N THR A 194 -1.05 -3.26 -15.03
CA THR A 194 -2.06 -3.94 -15.84
C THR A 194 -1.68 -5.39 -16.13
N ASP A 195 -2.68 -6.26 -16.18
CA ASP A 195 -2.47 -7.67 -16.54
C ASP A 195 -1.82 -7.81 -17.94
N ALA A 196 -2.14 -6.90 -18.85
CA ALA A 196 -1.55 -6.89 -20.19
C ALA A 196 -0.05 -6.63 -20.15
N ALA A 197 0.40 -5.61 -19.39
CA ALA A 197 1.81 -5.30 -19.23
C ALA A 197 2.58 -6.43 -18.53
N VAL A 198 1.99 -7.04 -17.50
CA VAL A 198 2.59 -8.17 -16.80
C VAL A 198 2.74 -9.37 -17.73
N LYS A 199 1.69 -9.74 -18.50
CA LYS A 199 1.72 -10.88 -19.42
C LYS A 199 2.69 -10.71 -20.59
N SER A 200 2.89 -9.48 -21.05
CA SER A 200 3.82 -9.16 -22.14
C SER A 200 5.26 -8.92 -21.66
N GLY A 201 5.50 -8.85 -20.35
CA GLY A 201 6.80 -8.46 -19.80
C GLY A 201 7.17 -6.99 -20.05
N ASP A 202 6.18 -6.12 -20.22
CA ASP A 202 6.41 -4.68 -20.44
C ASP A 202 6.73 -3.95 -19.12
N TRP A 203 7.90 -4.27 -18.57
CA TRP A 203 8.39 -3.66 -17.34
C TRP A 203 8.68 -2.18 -17.49
N ALA A 204 9.09 -1.74 -18.67
CA ALA A 204 9.31 -0.33 -18.99
C ALA A 204 7.99 0.45 -18.99
N GLY A 205 6.91 -0.12 -19.51
CA GLY A 205 5.58 0.48 -19.46
C GLY A 205 5.05 0.61 -18.02
N ILE A 206 5.26 -0.41 -17.18
CA ILE A 206 4.91 -0.33 -15.74
C ILE A 206 5.72 0.78 -15.05
N GLU A 207 7.04 0.84 -15.27
CA GLU A 207 7.90 1.90 -14.71
C GLU A 207 7.41 3.30 -15.13
N ALA A 208 7.14 3.50 -16.42
CA ALA A 208 6.67 4.78 -16.97
C ALA A 208 5.30 5.18 -16.36
N GLN A 209 4.38 4.22 -16.21
CA GLN A 209 3.06 4.48 -15.62
C GLN A 209 3.16 4.85 -14.14
N VAL A 210 4.01 4.16 -13.37
CA VAL A 210 4.25 4.48 -11.96
C VAL A 210 4.89 5.85 -11.82
N ARG A 211 5.90 6.17 -12.64
CA ARG A 211 6.57 7.48 -12.64
C ARG A 211 5.57 8.60 -12.94
N LYS A 212 4.79 8.45 -14.01
CA LYS A 212 3.75 9.42 -14.34
C LYS A 212 2.79 9.67 -13.17
N THR A 213 2.42 8.62 -12.46
CA THR A 213 1.52 8.70 -11.31
C THR A 213 2.18 9.44 -10.13
N VAL A 214 3.42 9.10 -9.79
CA VAL A 214 4.17 9.76 -8.71
C VAL A 214 4.38 11.24 -9.03
N ASP A 215 4.77 11.56 -10.26
CA ASP A 215 5.00 12.94 -10.72
C ASP A 215 3.69 13.76 -10.70
N ALA A 216 2.56 13.17 -11.12
CA ALA A 216 1.26 13.84 -11.05
C ALA A 216 0.82 14.13 -9.61
N ILE A 217 1.06 13.20 -8.67
CA ILE A 217 0.79 13.41 -7.24
C ILE A 217 1.69 14.53 -6.68
N ALA A 218 2.97 14.51 -7.00
CA ALA A 218 3.92 15.54 -6.56
C ALA A 218 3.54 16.93 -7.12
N ALA A 219 3.19 17.00 -8.41
CA ALA A 219 2.73 18.23 -9.05
C ALA A 219 1.42 18.77 -8.43
N PHE A 220 0.49 17.88 -8.03
CA PHE A 220 -0.72 18.29 -7.33
C PHE A 220 -0.41 18.90 -5.96
N ARG A 221 0.51 18.29 -5.19
CA ARG A 221 0.87 18.73 -3.84
C ARG A 221 1.68 20.02 -3.79
N SER A 222 2.31 20.41 -4.89
CA SER A 222 3.11 21.64 -4.99
C SER A 222 2.30 22.90 -5.34
N LYS A 223 0.99 22.74 -5.57
CA LYS A 223 0.02 23.83 -5.82
C LYS A 223 -0.54 24.35 -4.51
#